data_0aa3eabc9474537d1b5f1ed5ac26df79
#
_entry.id   0aa3eabc9474537d1b5f1ed5ac26df79
#
_cell.length_a   1.000
_cell.length_b   1.000
_cell.length_c   1.000
_cell.angle_alpha   90.00
_cell.angle_beta   90.00
_cell.angle_gamma   90.00
#
_symmetry.space_group_name_H-M   'P 1'
#
loop_
_entity.id
_entity.type
_entity.pdbx_description
1 polymer ?
#
loop_
_entity_poly.entity_id
_entity_poly.type
_entity_poly.pdbx_seq_one_letter_code
_entity_poly.pdbx_strand_id
1 'polypeptide(L)'
;MKILSIGDTHGNNVLDRIVPGDFDKIIFLGDYVDSFTVSDEDIINNLYSLIEFKKTYPDKVELLLGNHDLQYLFNDDTKFRCSGRRESYAFLLHNIFQHNLNSFKVAYQMQNYLWTHAGISNGFWDEYTSDSILYNGITDELNIGCKFKLDFLRINFLLADTINDLFFNSQRDVELLSTVGYRRGGHNKFGGIFWADKNELHCRAIVDKQNTALTGYNQ
;
A
#
# COMPACT_ATOMS: atom_id res chain seq x y z
N MET A 1 9.10 22.04 1.49
CA MET A 1 8.84 20.79 0.78
C MET A 1 7.36 20.73 0.46
N LYS A 2 7.02 20.51 -0.81
CA LYS A 2 5.65 20.46 -1.33
C LYS A 2 5.40 19.07 -1.91
N ILE A 3 4.45 18.33 -1.35
CA ILE A 3 4.15 16.95 -1.73
C ILE A 3 2.73 16.93 -2.30
N LEU A 4 2.55 16.23 -3.41
CA LEU A 4 1.25 15.90 -3.98
C LEU A 4 0.97 14.41 -3.76
N SER A 5 -0.12 14.08 -3.06
CA SER A 5 -0.62 12.72 -2.93
C SER A 5 -1.91 12.56 -3.74
N ILE A 6 -2.02 11.49 -4.53
CA ILE A 6 -3.14 11.21 -5.42
C ILE A 6 -3.60 9.78 -5.19
N GLY A 7 -4.85 9.59 -4.76
CA GLY A 7 -5.46 8.27 -4.59
C GLY A 7 -6.43 7.92 -5.73
N ASP A 8 -6.68 6.64 -5.89
CA ASP A 8 -7.82 6.03 -6.56
C ASP A 8 -8.13 6.63 -7.93
N THR A 9 -7.16 6.59 -8.85
CA THR A 9 -7.34 7.19 -10.19
C THR A 9 -8.35 6.42 -11.04
N HIS A 10 -8.46 5.09 -10.85
CA HIS A 10 -9.42 4.24 -11.55
C HIS A 10 -9.50 4.52 -13.05
N GLY A 11 -8.34 4.61 -13.71
CA GLY A 11 -8.23 4.88 -15.13
C GLY A 11 -8.47 6.33 -15.55
N ASN A 12 -8.79 7.24 -14.63
CA ASN A 12 -8.93 8.65 -14.99
C ASN A 12 -7.57 9.29 -15.25
N ASN A 13 -7.46 10.02 -16.35
CA ASN A 13 -6.25 10.79 -16.65
C ASN A 13 -6.12 11.98 -15.70
N VAL A 14 -5.13 11.93 -14.84
CA VAL A 14 -4.79 12.99 -13.88
C VAL A 14 -3.50 13.71 -14.25
N LEU A 15 -2.67 13.11 -15.12
CA LEU A 15 -1.34 13.63 -15.47
C LEU A 15 -1.40 15.00 -16.15
N ASP A 16 -2.42 15.27 -16.95
CA ASP A 16 -2.61 16.54 -17.63
C ASP A 16 -2.77 17.75 -16.69
N ARG A 17 -3.07 17.45 -15.41
CA ARG A 17 -3.26 18.47 -14.36
C ARG A 17 -2.05 18.66 -13.48
N ILE A 18 -0.98 17.89 -13.71
CA ILE A 18 0.20 17.86 -12.86
C ILE A 18 1.35 18.58 -13.57
N VAL A 19 1.84 19.65 -12.96
CA VAL A 19 3.10 20.30 -13.36
C VAL A 19 4.19 19.77 -12.43
N PRO A 20 5.08 18.87 -12.90
CA PRO A 20 6.05 18.21 -12.02
C PRO A 20 7.01 19.17 -11.33
N GLY A 21 7.25 20.35 -11.93
CA GLY A 21 8.09 21.41 -11.34
C GLY A 21 7.52 22.02 -10.05
N ASP A 22 6.21 21.93 -9.87
CA ASP A 22 5.52 22.54 -8.71
C ASP A 22 5.66 21.76 -7.41
N PHE A 23 6.16 20.52 -7.47
CA PHE A 23 6.21 19.60 -6.34
C PHE A 23 7.62 19.02 -6.13
N ASP A 24 8.00 18.84 -4.87
CA ASP A 24 9.21 18.11 -4.49
C ASP A 24 9.03 16.59 -4.61
N LYS A 25 7.83 16.10 -4.29
CA LYS A 25 7.41 14.70 -4.45
C LYS A 25 5.96 14.61 -4.96
N ILE A 26 5.69 13.56 -5.75
CA ILE A 26 4.37 13.19 -6.27
C ILE A 26 4.19 11.71 -5.95
N ILE A 27 3.17 11.38 -5.15
CA ILE A 27 2.94 10.03 -4.65
C ILE A 27 1.54 9.60 -5.08
N PHE A 28 1.48 8.57 -5.93
CA PHE A 28 0.23 7.91 -6.28
C PHE A 28 -0.01 6.76 -5.31
N LEU A 29 -1.21 6.72 -4.74
CA LEU A 29 -1.55 5.80 -3.66
C LEU A 29 -2.12 4.46 -4.12
N GLY A 30 -2.16 4.20 -5.44
CA GLY A 30 -2.72 2.97 -5.99
C GLY A 30 -4.13 3.12 -6.56
N ASP A 31 -4.74 1.98 -6.86
CA ASP A 31 -6.04 1.86 -7.51
C ASP A 31 -6.06 2.57 -8.86
N TYR A 32 -5.17 2.11 -9.74
CA TYR A 32 -5.03 2.66 -11.10
C TYR A 32 -6.10 2.13 -12.06
N VAL A 33 -6.66 0.98 -11.75
CA VAL A 33 -7.52 0.18 -12.62
C VAL A 33 -8.96 0.06 -12.07
N ASP A 34 -9.83 -0.64 -12.79
CA ASP A 34 -11.22 -0.94 -12.38
C ASP A 34 -12.15 0.27 -12.27
N SER A 35 -12.35 0.96 -13.37
CA SER A 35 -13.39 2.00 -13.47
C SER A 35 -14.73 1.43 -13.92
N PHE A 36 -15.83 2.01 -13.44
CA PHE A 36 -17.17 1.75 -13.97
C PHE A 36 -17.53 2.68 -15.14
N THR A 37 -16.75 3.74 -15.37
CA THR A 37 -17.10 4.79 -16.35
C THR A 37 -16.02 5.03 -17.39
N VAL A 38 -14.77 4.63 -17.14
CA VAL A 38 -13.65 4.75 -18.06
C VAL A 38 -13.54 3.47 -18.90
N SER A 39 -13.22 3.61 -20.19
CA SER A 39 -13.03 2.46 -21.07
C SER A 39 -11.81 1.63 -20.68
N ASP A 40 -11.81 0.34 -21.02
CA ASP A 40 -10.67 -0.54 -20.77
C ASP A 40 -9.40 -0.06 -21.47
N GLU A 41 -9.54 0.47 -22.68
CA GLU A 41 -8.41 1.05 -23.44
C GLU A 41 -7.82 2.27 -22.73
N ASP A 42 -8.66 3.18 -22.23
CA ASP A 42 -8.20 4.35 -21.49
C ASP A 42 -7.56 3.97 -20.14
N ILE A 43 -8.10 2.97 -19.42
CA ILE A 43 -7.49 2.44 -18.21
C ILE A 43 -6.06 1.96 -18.47
N ILE A 44 -5.88 1.17 -19.54
CA ILE A 44 -4.57 0.62 -19.93
C ILE A 44 -3.62 1.74 -20.34
N ASN A 45 -4.07 2.69 -21.18
CA ASN A 45 -3.27 3.80 -21.63
C ASN A 45 -2.84 4.71 -20.46
N ASN A 46 -3.74 4.97 -19.51
CA ASN A 46 -3.42 5.74 -18.31
C ASN A 46 -2.40 5.03 -17.42
N LEU A 47 -2.52 3.70 -17.23
CA LEU A 47 -1.55 2.92 -16.46
C LEU A 47 -0.16 2.98 -17.09
N TYR A 48 -0.05 2.82 -18.42
CA TYR A 48 1.23 3.01 -19.12
C TYR A 48 1.77 4.43 -18.96
N SER A 49 0.92 5.44 -19.07
CA SER A 49 1.32 6.84 -18.90
C SER A 49 1.88 7.12 -17.50
N LEU A 50 1.28 6.55 -16.46
CA LEU A 50 1.78 6.66 -15.07
C LEU A 50 3.14 5.98 -14.90
N ILE A 51 3.31 4.78 -15.48
CA ILE A 51 4.60 4.06 -15.45
C ILE A 51 5.69 4.87 -16.18
N GLU A 52 5.40 5.41 -17.35
CA GLU A 52 6.34 6.27 -18.09
C GLU A 52 6.61 7.58 -17.33
N PHE A 53 5.62 8.15 -16.66
CA PHE A 53 5.81 9.32 -15.81
C PHE A 53 6.76 9.03 -14.64
N LYS A 54 6.64 7.86 -14.00
CA LYS A 54 7.61 7.39 -12.98
C LYS A 54 9.01 7.23 -13.56
N LYS A 55 9.14 6.64 -14.75
CA LYS A 55 10.46 6.47 -15.42
C LYS A 55 11.09 7.81 -15.79
N THR A 56 10.28 8.79 -16.20
CA THR A 56 10.74 10.14 -16.56
C THR A 56 11.20 10.93 -15.33
N TYR A 57 10.56 10.73 -14.18
CA TYR A 57 10.86 11.44 -12.93
C TYR A 57 11.12 10.47 -11.77
N PRO A 58 12.17 9.61 -11.87
CA PRO A 58 12.39 8.49 -10.93
C PRO A 58 12.58 8.91 -9.48
N ASP A 59 13.21 10.07 -9.24
CA ASP A 59 13.45 10.57 -7.89
C ASP A 59 12.28 11.38 -7.32
N LYS A 60 11.32 11.74 -8.16
CA LYS A 60 10.21 12.64 -7.79
C LYS A 60 8.88 11.90 -7.64
N VAL A 61 8.60 10.93 -8.49
CA VAL A 61 7.33 10.21 -8.54
C VAL A 61 7.46 8.87 -7.82
N GLU A 62 6.49 8.55 -6.97
CA GLU A 62 6.33 7.21 -6.39
C GLU A 62 4.96 6.65 -6.78
N LEU A 63 4.93 5.37 -7.18
CA LEU A 63 3.71 4.63 -7.49
C LEU A 63 3.52 3.55 -6.42
N LEU A 64 2.48 3.67 -5.60
CA LEU A 64 2.09 2.62 -4.67
C LEU A 64 1.05 1.71 -5.33
N LEU A 65 0.96 0.47 -4.90
CA LEU A 65 -0.12 -0.44 -5.28
C LEU A 65 -1.32 -0.26 -4.37
N GLY A 66 -2.53 -0.35 -4.94
CA GLY A 66 -3.79 -0.42 -4.21
C GLY A 66 -4.43 -1.80 -4.28
N ASN A 67 -5.54 -2.00 -3.59
CA ASN A 67 -6.22 -3.31 -3.55
C ASN A 67 -6.76 -3.72 -4.93
N HIS A 68 -7.22 -2.78 -5.76
CA HIS A 68 -7.64 -3.09 -7.12
C HIS A 68 -6.48 -3.49 -8.04
N ASP A 69 -5.27 -3.01 -7.78
CA ASP A 69 -4.08 -3.38 -8.55
C ASP A 69 -3.63 -4.80 -8.19
N LEU A 70 -3.74 -5.19 -6.89
CA LEU A 70 -3.34 -6.53 -6.41
C LEU A 70 -4.10 -7.65 -7.07
N GLN A 71 -5.38 -7.49 -7.40
CA GLN A 71 -6.15 -8.54 -8.05
C GLN A 71 -5.67 -8.91 -9.45
N TYR A 72 -4.88 -8.03 -10.08
CA TYR A 72 -4.21 -8.31 -11.35
C TYR A 72 -2.78 -8.75 -11.14
N LEU A 73 -2.08 -8.18 -10.17
CA LEU A 73 -0.73 -8.63 -9.81
C LEU A 73 -0.73 -10.10 -9.40
N PHE A 74 -1.71 -10.54 -8.61
CA PHE A 74 -1.94 -11.93 -8.18
C PHE A 74 -3.14 -12.55 -8.90
N ASN A 75 -3.12 -12.49 -10.24
CA ASN A 75 -4.25 -12.80 -11.12
C ASN A 75 -4.92 -14.15 -10.85
N ASP A 76 -4.15 -15.17 -10.46
CA ASP A 76 -4.62 -16.53 -10.25
C ASP A 76 -5.10 -16.78 -8.80
N ASP A 77 -4.85 -15.85 -7.86
CA ASP A 77 -5.27 -15.99 -6.48
C ASP A 77 -6.58 -15.21 -6.21
N THR A 78 -7.65 -15.97 -5.95
CA THR A 78 -8.97 -15.41 -5.69
C THR A 78 -9.08 -14.61 -4.40
N LYS A 79 -8.11 -14.73 -3.48
CA LYS A 79 -8.06 -13.95 -2.22
C LYS A 79 -7.93 -12.46 -2.46
N PHE A 80 -7.32 -12.05 -3.58
CA PHE A 80 -7.11 -10.64 -3.94
C PHE A 80 -8.24 -10.06 -4.78
N ARG A 81 -9.29 -10.82 -5.07
CA ARG A 81 -10.39 -10.36 -5.90
C ARG A 81 -11.19 -9.23 -5.28
N CYS A 82 -11.37 -8.16 -6.04
CA CYS A 82 -12.17 -7.00 -5.70
C CYS A 82 -13.36 -6.84 -6.67
N SER A 83 -14.31 -5.99 -6.30
CA SER A 83 -15.40 -5.58 -7.20
C SER A 83 -14.84 -4.83 -8.42
N GLY A 84 -15.55 -4.89 -9.54
CA GLY A 84 -15.18 -4.14 -10.75
C GLY A 84 -14.07 -4.77 -11.59
N ARG A 85 -13.58 -5.96 -11.23
CA ARG A 85 -12.57 -6.70 -12.00
C ARG A 85 -12.97 -6.89 -13.46
N ARG A 86 -12.04 -6.63 -14.34
CA ARG A 86 -12.19 -6.74 -15.81
C ARG A 86 -11.57 -8.04 -16.31
N GLU A 87 -12.35 -9.13 -16.36
CA GLU A 87 -11.83 -10.45 -16.76
C GLU A 87 -11.27 -10.47 -18.19
N SER A 88 -11.88 -9.74 -19.12
CA SER A 88 -11.42 -9.63 -20.52
C SER A 88 -10.00 -9.05 -20.66
N TYR A 89 -9.57 -8.24 -19.71
CA TYR A 89 -8.26 -7.57 -19.70
C TYR A 89 -7.35 -8.06 -18.56
N ALA A 90 -7.82 -9.01 -17.75
CA ALA A 90 -7.08 -9.46 -16.57
C ALA A 90 -5.67 -9.94 -16.89
N PHE A 91 -5.50 -10.73 -17.95
CA PHE A 91 -4.19 -11.22 -18.37
C PHE A 91 -3.28 -10.09 -18.88
N LEU A 92 -3.82 -9.11 -19.59
CA LEU A 92 -3.04 -7.97 -20.07
C LEU A 92 -2.58 -7.09 -18.90
N LEU A 93 -3.49 -6.76 -17.97
CA LEU A 93 -3.15 -5.99 -16.78
C LEU A 93 -2.15 -6.73 -15.91
N HIS A 94 -2.31 -8.04 -15.70
CA HIS A 94 -1.32 -8.88 -15.03
C HIS A 94 0.07 -8.71 -15.64
N ASN A 95 0.20 -8.85 -16.95
CA ASN A 95 1.47 -8.70 -17.64
C ASN A 95 2.05 -7.28 -17.50
N ILE A 96 1.23 -6.23 -17.53
CA ILE A 96 1.69 -4.85 -17.35
C ILE A 96 2.29 -4.69 -15.95
N PHE A 97 1.60 -5.12 -14.90
CA PHE A 97 2.11 -5.04 -13.53
C PHE A 97 3.39 -5.86 -13.35
N GLN A 98 3.41 -7.11 -13.81
CA GLN A 98 4.57 -8.01 -13.69
C GLN A 98 5.82 -7.46 -14.39
N HIS A 99 5.69 -6.98 -15.63
CA HIS A 99 6.83 -6.44 -16.39
C HIS A 99 7.35 -5.09 -15.85
N ASN A 100 6.54 -4.37 -15.08
CA ASN A 100 6.91 -3.09 -14.51
C ASN A 100 6.95 -3.11 -12.97
N LEU A 101 7.07 -4.28 -12.35
CA LEU A 101 6.98 -4.44 -10.90
C LEU A 101 7.94 -3.53 -10.14
N ASN A 102 9.14 -3.33 -10.66
CA ASN A 102 10.15 -2.44 -10.08
C ASN A 102 9.76 -0.94 -10.07
N SER A 103 8.70 -0.55 -10.77
CA SER A 103 8.16 0.82 -10.73
C SER A 103 7.23 1.05 -9.55
N PHE A 104 6.80 -0.02 -8.89
CA PHE A 104 5.79 0.02 -7.84
C PHE A 104 6.38 -0.30 -6.46
N LYS A 105 5.73 0.25 -5.45
CA LYS A 105 5.95 -0.02 -4.03
C LYS A 105 4.61 -0.30 -3.36
N VAL A 106 4.60 -0.74 -2.13
CA VAL A 106 3.38 -0.85 -1.31
C VAL A 106 3.41 0.15 -0.15
N ALA A 107 4.58 0.68 0.15
CA ALA A 107 4.78 1.74 1.13
C ALA A 107 5.87 2.71 0.67
N TYR A 108 5.73 3.98 1.04
CA TYR A 108 6.75 5.01 0.88
C TYR A 108 6.88 5.81 2.17
N GLN A 109 8.10 6.15 2.54
CA GLN A 109 8.35 6.95 3.74
C GLN A 109 9.31 8.09 3.43
N MET A 110 9.00 9.24 4.02
CA MET A 110 9.90 10.40 4.02
C MET A 110 9.79 11.12 5.35
N GLN A 111 10.91 11.20 6.07
CA GLN A 111 10.93 11.69 7.44
C GLN A 111 9.96 10.89 8.33
N ASN A 112 9.00 11.55 9.00
CA ASN A 112 7.96 10.95 9.81
C ASN A 112 6.60 10.80 9.09
N TYR A 113 6.60 10.95 7.77
CA TYR A 113 5.42 10.68 6.93
C TYR A 113 5.55 9.30 6.31
N LEU A 114 4.49 8.51 6.42
CA LEU A 114 4.36 7.18 5.84
C LEU A 114 3.13 7.15 4.94
N TRP A 115 3.31 6.71 3.70
CA TRP A 115 2.25 6.50 2.72
C TRP A 115 2.09 5.02 2.44
N THR A 116 0.87 4.53 2.54
CA THR A 116 0.38 3.26 2.02
C THR A 116 -0.95 3.55 1.35
N HIS A 117 -1.52 2.59 0.65
CA HIS A 117 -2.80 2.80 -0.02
C HIS A 117 -3.92 3.18 0.97
N ALA A 118 -4.13 2.39 2.02
CA ALA A 118 -5.25 2.60 2.95
C ALA A 118 -4.86 3.06 4.36
N GLY A 119 -3.55 3.21 4.65
CA GLY A 119 -3.05 3.51 5.99
C GLY A 119 -2.75 2.27 6.83
N ILE A 120 -2.20 2.48 8.02
CA ILE A 120 -1.86 1.41 8.98
C ILE A 120 -2.39 1.80 10.35
N SER A 121 -3.27 0.98 10.95
CA SER A 121 -3.70 1.17 12.33
C SER A 121 -2.72 0.52 13.32
N ASN A 122 -2.66 1.05 14.54
CA ASN A 122 -1.89 0.41 15.61
C ASN A 122 -2.37 -1.02 15.87
N GLY A 123 -3.69 -1.25 15.83
CA GLY A 123 -4.26 -2.57 16.07
C GLY A 123 -3.81 -3.59 15.02
N PHE A 124 -3.83 -3.21 13.74
CA PHE A 124 -3.30 -4.07 12.68
C PHE A 124 -1.81 -4.32 12.86
N TRP A 125 -1.04 -3.28 13.12
CA TRP A 125 0.41 -3.40 13.26
C TRP A 125 0.83 -4.31 14.41
N ASP A 126 0.13 -4.23 15.55
CA ASP A 126 0.37 -5.11 16.70
C ASP A 126 0.08 -6.58 16.38
N GLU A 127 -1.04 -6.86 15.69
CA GLU A 127 -1.38 -8.22 15.24
C GLU A 127 -0.37 -8.71 14.19
N TYR A 128 -0.11 -7.92 13.16
CA TYR A 128 0.83 -8.25 12.08
C TYR A 128 2.23 -8.59 12.60
N THR A 129 2.79 -7.75 13.47
CA THR A 129 4.14 -7.98 14.01
C THR A 129 4.21 -9.14 14.99
N SER A 130 3.09 -9.57 15.56
CA SER A 130 3.02 -10.80 16.37
C SER A 130 3.10 -12.06 15.50
N ASP A 131 2.61 -11.98 14.27
CA ASP A 131 2.49 -13.09 13.34
C ASP A 131 3.58 -13.10 12.26
N SER A 132 4.28 -11.98 12.06
CA SER A 132 5.29 -11.86 10.99
C SER A 132 6.57 -12.63 11.30
N ILE A 133 7.24 -13.12 10.25
CA ILE A 133 8.52 -13.85 10.36
C ILE A 133 9.61 -12.94 10.97
N LEU A 134 9.55 -11.65 10.67
CA LEU A 134 10.51 -10.67 11.21
C LEU A 134 10.50 -10.64 12.73
N TYR A 135 9.31 -10.73 13.34
CA TYR A 135 9.18 -10.74 14.79
C TYR A 135 9.76 -12.00 15.42
N ASN A 136 9.44 -13.16 14.86
CA ASN A 136 9.90 -14.45 15.40
C ASN A 136 11.43 -14.61 15.30
N GLY A 137 12.05 -14.14 14.20
CA GLY A 137 13.52 -14.18 14.05
C GLY A 137 14.26 -13.27 15.02
N ILE A 138 13.72 -12.09 15.32
CA ILE A 138 14.37 -11.12 16.22
C ILE A 138 14.22 -11.53 17.71
N THR A 139 13.08 -12.10 18.09
CA THR A 139 12.83 -12.48 19.48
C THR A 139 13.63 -13.71 19.91
N ASP A 140 13.88 -14.65 19.00
CA ASP A 140 14.66 -15.84 19.27
C ASP A 140 16.16 -15.54 19.46
N GLU A 141 16.69 -14.55 18.76
CA GLU A 141 18.11 -14.15 18.88
C GLU A 141 18.38 -13.21 20.05
N LEU A 142 17.44 -12.35 20.44
CA LEU A 142 17.70 -11.26 21.39
C LEU A 142 17.00 -11.40 22.75
N ASN A 143 16.08 -12.36 22.91
CA ASN A 143 15.29 -12.57 24.16
C ASN A 143 14.67 -11.25 24.71
N ILE A 144 14.20 -10.37 23.81
CA ILE A 144 13.72 -9.02 24.12
C ILE A 144 12.19 -8.99 24.10
N GLY A 145 11.59 -8.65 25.21
CA GLY A 145 10.12 -8.53 25.35
C GLY A 145 9.49 -7.41 24.52
N CYS A 146 8.18 -7.49 24.34
CA CYS A 146 7.31 -6.70 23.45
C CYS A 146 7.50 -5.16 23.42
N LYS A 147 8.16 -4.56 24.40
CA LYS A 147 8.34 -3.11 24.53
C LYS A 147 9.32 -2.52 23.51
N PHE A 148 10.15 -3.35 22.87
CA PHE A 148 11.18 -2.92 21.92
C PHE A 148 10.77 -3.04 20.43
N LYS A 149 9.56 -3.48 20.13
CA LYS A 149 9.06 -3.71 18.77
C LYS A 149 9.22 -2.51 17.83
N LEU A 150 8.81 -1.34 18.28
CA LEU A 150 8.85 -0.11 17.47
C LEU A 150 10.23 0.57 17.50
N ASP A 151 10.95 0.47 18.62
CA ASP A 151 12.24 1.13 18.78
C ASP A 151 13.34 0.46 17.95
N PHE A 152 13.27 -0.86 17.73
CA PHE A 152 14.23 -1.56 16.89
C PHE A 152 14.06 -1.21 15.40
N LEU A 153 12.83 -1.12 14.90
CA LEU A 153 12.53 -0.69 13.54
C LEU A 153 12.91 0.79 13.29
N ARG A 154 12.94 1.61 14.35
CA ARG A 154 13.38 3.02 14.27
C ARG A 154 14.89 3.20 14.10
N ILE A 155 15.71 2.23 14.50
CA ILE A 155 17.14 2.47 14.67
C ILE A 155 17.94 2.33 13.35
N ASN A 156 17.53 1.49 12.38
CA ASN A 156 18.36 1.20 11.22
C ASN A 156 17.66 1.06 9.86
N PHE A 157 16.33 1.00 9.78
CA PHE A 157 15.61 0.84 8.51
C PHE A 157 14.42 1.79 8.43
N LEU A 158 14.16 2.30 7.23
CA LEU A 158 12.89 2.96 6.94
C LEU A 158 11.78 1.88 7.01
N LEU A 159 10.71 2.14 7.76
CA LEU A 159 9.61 1.20 7.91
C LEU A 159 9.01 0.82 6.54
N ALA A 160 8.90 1.78 5.64
CA ALA A 160 8.41 1.54 4.29
C ALA A 160 9.29 0.54 3.52
N ASP A 161 10.62 0.62 3.66
CA ASP A 161 11.53 -0.32 2.98
C ASP A 161 11.32 -1.73 3.52
N THR A 162 11.19 -1.88 4.86
CA THR A 162 10.87 -3.17 5.48
C THR A 162 9.53 -3.73 4.99
N ILE A 163 8.47 -2.91 4.92
CA ILE A 163 7.16 -3.34 4.41
C ILE A 163 7.26 -3.78 2.94
N ASN A 164 7.99 -3.03 2.11
CA ASN A 164 8.21 -3.40 0.71
C ASN A 164 8.98 -4.73 0.60
N ASP A 165 10.06 -4.90 1.35
CA ASP A 165 10.85 -6.14 1.32
C ASP A 165 10.02 -7.35 1.72
N LEU A 166 9.23 -7.24 2.78
CA LEU A 166 8.33 -8.30 3.23
C LEU A 166 7.26 -8.61 2.18
N PHE A 167 6.63 -7.58 1.60
CA PHE A 167 5.61 -7.77 0.58
C PHE A 167 6.14 -8.46 -0.67
N PHE A 168 7.29 -8.05 -1.20
CA PHE A 168 7.81 -8.59 -2.46
C PHE A 168 8.58 -9.91 -2.30
N ASN A 169 8.98 -10.30 -1.08
CA ASN A 169 9.80 -11.49 -0.85
C ASN A 169 9.15 -12.58 0.00
N SER A 170 7.96 -12.35 0.57
CA SER A 170 7.28 -13.29 1.45
C SER A 170 5.80 -13.44 1.11
N GLN A 171 5.39 -14.59 0.60
CA GLN A 171 3.97 -14.89 0.31
C GLN A 171 3.09 -14.75 1.55
N ARG A 172 3.58 -15.15 2.73
CA ARG A 172 2.87 -15.00 4.00
C ARG A 172 2.60 -13.53 4.32
N ASP A 173 3.61 -12.67 4.15
CA ASP A 173 3.47 -11.26 4.47
C ASP A 173 2.61 -10.53 3.44
N VAL A 174 2.60 -10.94 2.17
CA VAL A 174 1.61 -10.49 1.18
C VAL A 174 0.19 -10.73 1.69
N GLU A 175 -0.12 -11.94 2.16
CA GLU A 175 -1.45 -12.29 2.67
C GLU A 175 -1.80 -11.48 3.93
N LEU A 176 -0.88 -11.35 4.87
CA LEU A 176 -1.09 -10.58 6.10
C LEU A 176 -1.29 -9.09 5.83
N LEU A 177 -0.43 -8.48 5.02
CA LEU A 177 -0.52 -7.06 4.66
C LEU A 177 -1.79 -6.75 3.84
N SER A 178 -2.34 -7.75 3.12
CA SER A 178 -3.57 -7.64 2.32
C SER A 178 -4.83 -8.07 3.08
N THR A 179 -4.75 -8.26 4.38
CA THR A 179 -5.88 -8.66 5.23
C THR A 179 -7.06 -7.70 5.08
N VAL A 180 -8.27 -8.25 4.89
CA VAL A 180 -9.52 -7.48 4.83
C VAL A 180 -10.16 -7.46 6.21
N GLY A 181 -10.30 -6.26 6.79
CA GLY A 181 -10.96 -6.07 8.07
C GLY A 181 -12.48 -6.19 7.98
N TYR A 182 -13.15 -6.47 9.13
CA TYR A 182 -14.60 -6.64 9.18
C TYR A 182 -15.37 -5.38 8.71
N ARG A 183 -14.78 -4.20 8.85
CA ARG A 183 -15.39 -2.92 8.39
C ARG A 183 -15.46 -2.81 6.86
N ARG A 184 -14.66 -3.61 6.17
CA ARG A 184 -14.64 -3.75 4.70
C ARG A 184 -15.22 -5.09 4.23
N GLY A 185 -15.93 -5.80 5.09
CA GLY A 185 -16.59 -7.06 4.78
C GLY A 185 -15.76 -8.32 4.93
N GLY A 186 -14.54 -8.21 5.48
CA GLY A 186 -13.69 -9.35 5.83
C GLY A 186 -14.00 -9.92 7.21
N HIS A 187 -13.18 -10.85 7.68
CA HIS A 187 -13.36 -11.55 8.95
C HIS A 187 -12.37 -11.12 10.03
N ASN A 188 -11.35 -10.35 9.68
CA ASN A 188 -10.30 -9.91 10.58
C ASN A 188 -10.72 -8.64 11.33
N LYS A 189 -10.16 -8.45 12.52
CA LYS A 189 -10.49 -7.30 13.36
C LYS A 189 -10.07 -5.98 12.71
N PHE A 190 -8.92 -5.95 12.07
CA PHE A 190 -8.35 -4.79 11.39
C PHE A 190 -8.06 -5.10 9.93
N GLY A 191 -8.10 -4.08 9.07
CA GLY A 191 -7.62 -4.15 7.70
C GLY A 191 -6.12 -3.91 7.62
N GLY A 192 -5.45 -4.60 6.68
CA GLY A 192 -4.06 -4.36 6.34
C GLY A 192 -3.87 -3.08 5.53
N ILE A 193 -2.64 -2.87 5.02
CA ILE A 193 -2.22 -1.61 4.36
C ILE A 193 -3.01 -1.25 3.10
N PHE A 194 -3.76 -2.21 2.53
CA PHE A 194 -4.62 -2.04 1.35
C PHE A 194 -6.11 -1.94 1.71
N TRP A 195 -6.49 -2.23 2.97
CA TRP A 195 -7.88 -2.39 3.39
C TRP A 195 -8.23 -1.75 4.72
N ALA A 196 -7.34 -0.93 5.29
CA ALA A 196 -7.65 -0.21 6.51
C ALA A 196 -8.88 0.71 6.29
N ASP A 197 -9.82 0.68 7.22
CA ASP A 197 -10.97 1.58 7.18
C ASP A 197 -10.65 2.89 7.92
N LYS A 198 -11.19 4.00 7.42
CA LYS A 198 -11.00 5.31 8.06
C LYS A 198 -11.32 5.32 9.56
N ASN A 199 -12.26 4.48 10.00
CA ASN A 199 -12.63 4.40 11.41
C ASN A 199 -11.62 3.61 12.25
N GLU A 200 -10.71 2.85 11.62
CA GLU A 200 -9.57 2.20 12.26
C GLU A 200 -8.40 3.19 12.46
N LEU A 201 -8.37 4.25 11.67
CA LEU A 201 -7.32 5.27 11.70
C LEU A 201 -7.71 6.51 12.51
N HIS A 202 -9.00 6.68 12.85
CA HIS A 202 -9.50 7.87 13.54
C HIS A 202 -9.31 7.76 15.05
N CYS A 203 -8.50 8.66 15.58
CA CYS A 203 -8.42 8.93 17.02
C CYS A 203 -9.63 9.75 17.45
N ARG A 204 -10.78 9.13 17.72
CA ARG A 204 -11.94 9.82 18.34
C ARG A 204 -12.03 9.64 19.85
N ALA A 205 -11.23 8.80 20.46
CA ALA A 205 -11.33 8.61 21.89
C ALA A 205 -9.98 8.26 22.50
N ILE A 206 -9.70 8.88 23.60
CA ILE A 206 -8.73 8.53 24.62
C ILE A 206 -8.83 7.04 25.04
N VAL A 207 -9.82 6.29 24.58
CA VAL A 207 -10.23 4.97 25.08
C VAL A 207 -9.82 3.79 24.21
N ASP A 208 -9.61 3.95 22.93
CA ASP A 208 -9.24 2.81 22.06
C ASP A 208 -7.97 3.09 21.24
N LYS A 209 -6.83 2.79 21.85
CA LYS A 209 -5.51 2.97 21.21
C LYS A 209 -5.29 2.08 19.98
N GLN A 210 -6.09 1.02 19.80
CA GLN A 210 -5.96 0.08 18.68
C GLN A 210 -6.56 0.66 17.38
N ASN A 211 -7.58 1.53 17.49
CA ASN A 211 -8.21 2.22 16.37
C ASN A 211 -7.59 3.59 16.12
N THR A 212 -6.28 3.67 16.05
CA THR A 212 -5.54 4.90 15.72
C THR A 212 -4.52 4.60 14.63
N ALA A 213 -4.18 5.63 13.86
CA ALA A 213 -3.07 5.55 12.91
C ALA A 213 -1.78 5.13 13.63
N LEU A 214 -0.89 4.47 12.91
CA LEU A 214 0.35 3.93 13.48
C LEU A 214 1.15 5.03 14.17
N THR A 215 1.40 4.86 15.47
CA THR A 215 2.04 5.86 16.30
C THR A 215 3.46 6.18 15.83
N GLY A 216 3.77 7.46 15.73
CA GLY A 216 5.08 7.96 15.31
C GLY A 216 5.17 8.31 13.83
N TYR A 217 4.11 8.05 13.05
CA TYR A 217 4.02 8.40 11.64
C TYR A 217 2.80 9.26 11.34
N ASN A 218 2.95 10.21 10.43
CA ASN A 218 1.85 10.89 9.78
C ASN A 218 1.46 10.09 8.52
N GLN A 219 0.18 9.86 8.31
CA GLN A 219 -0.38 9.05 7.23
C GLN A 219 -1.38 9.86 6.41
#